data_08c3c18a76a3b55390523d2b8fe2d55b
#
_entry.id   08c3c18a76a3b55390523d2b8fe2d55b
#
_cell.length_a   1.000
_cell.length_b   1.000
_cell.length_c   1.000
_cell.angle_alpha   90.00
_cell.angle_beta   90.00
_cell.angle_gamma   90.00
#
_symmetry.space_group_name_H-M   'P 1'
#
loop_
_entity.id
_entity.type
_entity.pdbx_description
1 polymer ?
#
loop_
_entity_poly.entity_id
_entity_poly.type
_entity_poly.pdbx_seq_one_letter_code
_entity_poly.pdbx_strand_id
1 'polypeptide(L)'
;MQRYIYDDFVERFVASAEALTVGAPDDQRTDVGPLASKEHFTKVAGFFSDLPDGATVHCGGVASDGSWVVKPTVITGADADARICREEVFGPVVTIQPFDTEEEAVAMANGTKYGLNAMLFNENLRRAHRVAANLRAGTVWVNCFFVRDLRAPFGGVGWSGVGREGGNFSREFFTEPKAVVMHP
;
A
#
# COMPACT_ATOMS: atom_id res chain seq x y z
N MET A 1 3.90 12.71 0.42
CA MET A 1 3.03 13.86 0.02
C MET A 1 3.89 15.08 -0.23
N GLN A 2 3.60 15.90 -1.26
CA GLN A 2 4.38 17.11 -1.53
C GLN A 2 4.24 18.10 -0.36
N ARG A 3 5.38 18.70 0.08
CA ARG A 3 5.45 19.44 1.34
C ARG A 3 4.43 20.57 1.48
N TYR A 4 4.16 21.32 0.41
CA TYR A 4 3.27 22.48 0.50
C TYR A 4 1.78 22.14 0.76
N ILE A 5 1.36 20.89 0.53
CA ILE A 5 0.00 20.40 0.84
C ILE A 5 -0.01 19.38 1.97
N TYR A 6 1.15 19.12 2.58
CA TYR A 6 1.33 18.02 3.52
C TYR A 6 0.42 18.15 4.75
N ASP A 7 0.44 19.31 5.41
CA ASP A 7 -0.32 19.52 6.65
C ASP A 7 -1.84 19.46 6.42
N ASP A 8 -2.35 20.14 5.38
CA ASP A 8 -3.77 20.08 4.99
C ASP A 8 -4.20 18.66 4.61
N PHE A 9 -3.33 17.93 3.90
CA PHE A 9 -3.60 16.53 3.56
C PHE A 9 -3.66 15.64 4.79
N VAL A 10 -2.70 15.76 5.72
CA VAL A 10 -2.67 14.97 6.95
C VAL A 10 -3.92 15.22 7.78
N GLU A 11 -4.30 16.49 7.98
CA GLU A 11 -5.51 16.87 8.73
C GLU A 11 -6.77 16.20 8.14
N ARG A 12 -6.97 16.34 6.84
CA ARG A 12 -8.14 15.74 6.16
C ARG A 12 -8.12 14.22 6.17
N PHE A 13 -6.93 13.64 6.02
CA PHE A 13 -6.80 12.18 6.03
C PHE A 13 -7.08 11.61 7.42
N VAL A 14 -6.61 12.26 8.49
CA VAL A 14 -6.93 11.90 9.88
C VAL A 14 -8.43 11.97 10.12
N ALA A 15 -9.07 13.08 9.76
CA ALA A 15 -10.52 13.23 9.91
C ALA A 15 -11.30 12.13 9.17
N SER A 16 -10.85 11.75 7.97
CA SER A 16 -11.45 10.65 7.21
C SER A 16 -11.24 9.28 7.86
N ALA A 17 -10.07 9.04 8.44
CA ALA A 17 -9.75 7.80 9.15
C ALA A 17 -10.57 7.65 10.45
N GLU A 18 -10.75 8.74 11.18
CA GLU A 18 -11.56 8.77 12.42
C GLU A 18 -13.06 8.60 12.17
N ALA A 19 -13.53 8.97 10.97
CA ALA A 19 -14.94 8.82 10.60
C ALA A 19 -15.31 7.36 10.28
N LEU A 20 -14.34 6.46 10.10
CA LEU A 20 -14.60 5.05 9.84
C LEU A 20 -15.11 4.33 11.10
N THR A 21 -16.20 3.59 10.95
CA THR A 21 -16.80 2.79 12.02
C THR A 21 -16.04 1.48 12.19
N VAL A 22 -15.47 1.29 13.38
CA VAL A 22 -14.82 0.04 13.76
C VAL A 22 -15.80 -0.82 14.56
N GLY A 23 -15.97 -2.08 14.17
CA GLY A 23 -16.99 -2.92 14.81
C GLY A 23 -16.93 -4.39 14.42
N ALA A 24 -17.99 -5.11 14.80
CA ALA A 24 -18.14 -6.52 14.46
C ALA A 24 -18.35 -6.71 12.94
N PRO A 25 -17.79 -7.77 12.33
CA PRO A 25 -17.84 -7.96 10.87
C PRO A 25 -19.24 -8.29 10.34
N ASP A 26 -20.17 -8.69 11.19
CA ASP A 26 -21.57 -8.97 10.87
C ASP A 26 -22.50 -7.74 11.05
N ASP A 27 -22.02 -6.62 11.58
CA ASP A 27 -22.76 -5.36 11.61
C ASP A 27 -22.56 -4.60 10.29
N GLN A 28 -23.64 -4.36 9.56
CA GLN A 28 -23.61 -3.64 8.27
C GLN A 28 -23.09 -2.20 8.35
N ARG A 29 -23.00 -1.62 9.55
CA ARG A 29 -22.45 -0.27 9.78
C ARG A 29 -20.93 -0.29 9.96
N THR A 30 -20.32 -1.46 10.06
CA THR A 30 -18.87 -1.61 10.26
C THR A 30 -18.11 -1.39 8.96
N ASP A 31 -17.21 -0.41 8.95
CA ASP A 31 -16.26 -0.19 7.86
C ASP A 31 -14.99 -1.02 8.04
N VAL A 32 -14.53 -1.19 9.29
CA VAL A 32 -13.28 -1.90 9.62
C VAL A 32 -13.53 -2.88 10.75
N GLY A 33 -13.31 -4.17 10.47
CA GLY A 33 -13.42 -5.25 11.46
C GLY A 33 -12.11 -5.56 12.17
N PRO A 34 -12.10 -6.58 13.06
CA PRO A 34 -10.88 -7.07 13.68
C PRO A 34 -9.95 -7.73 12.67
N LEU A 35 -8.67 -7.86 13.02
CA LEU A 35 -7.71 -8.64 12.25
C LEU A 35 -8.06 -10.13 12.28
N ALA A 36 -7.58 -10.86 11.28
CA ALA A 36 -8.00 -12.24 11.01
C ALA A 36 -7.60 -13.25 12.10
N SER A 37 -6.53 -12.97 12.87
CA SER A 37 -6.05 -13.87 13.92
C SER A 37 -5.24 -13.11 14.99
N LYS A 38 -5.02 -13.79 16.13
CA LYS A 38 -4.17 -13.28 17.21
C LYS A 38 -2.72 -13.06 16.75
N GLU A 39 -2.20 -13.97 15.95
CA GLU A 39 -0.83 -13.89 15.42
C GLU A 39 -0.69 -12.66 14.52
N HIS A 40 -1.68 -12.42 13.66
CA HIS A 40 -1.73 -11.24 12.81
C HIS A 40 -1.81 -9.95 13.65
N PHE A 41 -2.69 -9.93 14.65
CA PHE A 41 -2.79 -8.81 15.59
C PHE A 41 -1.45 -8.55 16.30
N THR A 42 -0.79 -9.60 16.81
CA THR A 42 0.49 -9.48 17.50
C THR A 42 1.57 -8.92 16.56
N LYS A 43 1.60 -9.38 15.30
CA LYS A 43 2.52 -8.83 14.28
C LYS A 43 2.29 -7.33 14.08
N VAL A 44 1.04 -6.92 13.87
CA VAL A 44 0.71 -5.50 13.65
C VAL A 44 0.99 -4.66 14.89
N ALA A 45 0.63 -5.15 16.09
CA ALA A 45 0.92 -4.47 17.35
C ALA A 45 2.43 -4.26 17.56
N GLY A 46 3.28 -5.20 17.11
CA GLY A 46 4.72 -5.07 17.18
C GLY A 46 5.29 -3.87 16.42
N PHE A 47 4.63 -3.39 15.36
CA PHE A 47 5.05 -2.17 14.67
C PHE A 47 4.86 -0.91 15.52
N PHE A 48 3.84 -0.89 16.38
CA PHE A 48 3.61 0.23 17.29
C PHE A 48 4.64 0.29 18.43
N SER A 49 5.13 -0.86 18.86
CA SER A 49 6.20 -0.94 19.87
C SER A 49 7.56 -0.52 19.33
N ASP A 50 7.75 -0.59 18.01
CA ASP A 50 9.01 -0.26 17.33
C ASP A 50 8.96 1.11 16.63
N LEU A 51 7.99 1.97 16.96
CA LEU A 51 7.92 3.31 16.39
C LEU A 51 9.14 4.14 16.82
N PRO A 52 9.78 4.86 15.89
CA PRO A 52 10.90 5.76 16.24
C PRO A 52 10.41 6.98 17.04
N ASP A 53 11.30 7.57 17.84
CA ASP A 53 11.00 8.71 18.74
C ASP A 53 10.36 9.91 18.03
N GLY A 54 10.65 10.11 16.73
CA GLY A 54 10.08 11.19 15.91
C GLY A 54 8.67 10.89 15.36
N ALA A 55 8.18 9.68 15.51
CA ALA A 55 6.89 9.29 14.97
C ALA A 55 5.73 9.84 15.80
N THR A 56 4.70 10.34 15.14
CA THR A 56 3.46 10.81 15.74
C THR A 56 2.28 9.97 15.24
N VAL A 57 1.57 9.34 16.16
CA VAL A 57 0.29 8.65 15.89
C VAL A 57 -0.83 9.67 16.04
N HIS A 58 -1.47 10.07 14.94
CA HIS A 58 -2.53 11.10 14.96
C HIS A 58 -3.88 10.54 15.38
N CYS A 59 -4.18 9.31 14.99
CA CYS A 59 -5.43 8.63 15.33
C CYS A 59 -5.24 7.11 15.32
N GLY A 60 -6.21 6.36 15.83
CA GLY A 60 -6.25 4.91 15.76
C GLY A 60 -5.49 4.22 16.88
N GLY A 61 -4.61 3.29 16.50
CA GLY A 61 -3.82 2.48 17.41
C GLY A 61 -4.42 1.10 17.70
N VAL A 62 -3.77 0.38 18.60
CA VAL A 62 -4.08 -0.99 18.98
C VAL A 62 -5.09 -0.99 20.13
N ALA A 63 -6.15 -1.77 20.03
CA ALA A 63 -7.10 -1.94 21.13
C ALA A 63 -6.48 -2.70 22.30
N SER A 64 -6.79 -2.26 23.52
CA SER A 64 -6.28 -2.83 24.78
C SER A 64 -7.27 -3.76 25.51
N ASP A 65 -8.45 -4.00 24.92
CA ASP A 65 -9.56 -4.76 25.52
C ASP A 65 -9.50 -6.27 25.27
N GLY A 66 -8.41 -6.75 24.66
CA GLY A 66 -8.25 -8.16 24.28
C GLY A 66 -8.91 -8.53 22.94
N SER A 67 -9.57 -7.61 22.28
CA SER A 67 -10.02 -7.77 20.89
C SER A 67 -8.82 -7.71 19.93
N TRP A 68 -8.95 -8.29 18.72
CA TRP A 68 -7.91 -8.21 17.70
C TRP A 68 -8.13 -6.99 16.79
N VAL A 69 -8.56 -5.91 17.37
CA VAL A 69 -8.88 -4.66 16.66
C VAL A 69 -7.65 -3.77 16.62
N VAL A 70 -7.30 -3.34 15.42
CA VAL A 70 -6.44 -2.20 15.14
C VAL A 70 -7.30 -1.15 14.46
N LYS A 71 -7.41 0.02 15.07
CA LYS A 71 -8.20 1.11 14.48
C LYS A 71 -7.47 1.71 13.29
N PRO A 72 -8.17 2.31 12.30
CA PRO A 72 -7.54 3.08 11.24
C PRO A 72 -6.55 4.08 11.81
N THR A 73 -5.28 3.92 11.46
CA THR A 73 -4.16 4.61 12.11
C THR A 73 -3.36 5.42 11.11
N VAL A 74 -3.13 6.67 11.44
CA VAL A 74 -2.31 7.61 10.64
C VAL A 74 -1.07 7.97 11.43
N ILE A 75 0.09 7.76 10.83
CA ILE A 75 1.40 8.01 11.44
C ILE A 75 2.22 8.97 10.56
N THR A 76 2.82 9.97 11.18
CA THR A 76 3.77 10.89 10.54
C THR A 76 5.09 10.91 11.30
N GLY A 77 6.11 11.56 10.75
CA GLY A 77 7.39 11.78 11.42
C GLY A 77 8.29 10.54 11.55
N ALA A 78 7.86 9.37 11.03
CA ALA A 78 8.72 8.21 10.97
C ALA A 78 9.76 8.39 9.85
N ASP A 79 11.03 8.07 10.14
CA ASP A 79 12.08 8.09 9.13
C ASP A 79 11.80 7.09 8.01
N ALA A 80 12.26 7.41 6.79
CA ALA A 80 12.07 6.54 5.63
C ALA A 80 12.68 5.15 5.80
N ASP A 81 13.68 5.00 6.67
CA ASP A 81 14.34 3.75 7.00
C ASP A 81 13.68 3.00 8.18
N ALA A 82 12.72 3.61 8.87
CA ALA A 82 12.02 2.96 9.96
C ALA A 82 11.29 1.69 9.48
N ARG A 83 11.23 0.69 10.34
CA ARG A 83 10.59 -0.60 10.03
C ARG A 83 9.18 -0.44 9.48
N ILE A 84 8.38 0.46 10.09
CA ILE A 84 6.99 0.72 9.67
C ILE A 84 6.87 1.31 8.26
N CYS A 85 7.95 1.95 7.74
CA CYS A 85 8.02 2.49 6.39
C CYS A 85 8.59 1.49 5.38
N ARG A 86 9.32 0.47 5.83
CA ARG A 86 10.05 -0.49 4.99
C ARG A 86 9.40 -1.86 4.88
N GLU A 87 8.63 -2.26 5.89
CA GLU A 87 7.97 -3.56 5.94
C GLU A 87 6.45 -3.41 5.75
N GLU A 88 5.84 -4.47 5.24
CA GLU A 88 4.40 -4.53 5.07
C GLU A 88 3.73 -4.81 6.42
N VAL A 89 3.03 -3.82 6.96
CA VAL A 89 2.27 -3.94 8.22
C VAL A 89 1.11 -4.93 8.06
N PHE A 90 0.44 -4.90 6.93
CA PHE A 90 -0.74 -5.70 6.60
C PHE A 90 -1.91 -5.45 7.56
N GLY A 91 -2.16 -4.18 7.87
CA GLY A 91 -3.22 -3.72 8.77
C GLY A 91 -3.69 -2.31 8.37
N PRO A 92 -4.72 -1.77 9.05
CA PRO A 92 -5.26 -0.44 8.73
C PRO A 92 -4.35 0.68 9.26
N VAL A 93 -3.11 0.69 8.81
CA VAL A 93 -2.06 1.63 9.23
C VAL A 93 -1.44 2.27 8.01
N VAL A 94 -1.31 3.58 8.00
CA VAL A 94 -0.64 4.35 6.95
C VAL A 94 0.40 5.28 7.55
N THR A 95 1.56 5.36 6.89
CA THR A 95 2.57 6.37 7.15
C THR A 95 2.51 7.45 6.09
N ILE A 96 2.55 8.72 6.47
CA ILE A 96 2.54 9.85 5.55
C ILE A 96 3.83 10.63 5.73
N GLN A 97 4.61 10.73 4.64
CA GLN A 97 5.91 11.39 4.64
C GLN A 97 5.88 12.57 3.66
N PRO A 98 6.46 13.72 4.02
CA PRO A 98 6.63 14.82 3.10
C PRO A 98 7.79 14.55 2.14
N PHE A 99 7.72 15.17 0.95
CA PHE A 99 8.84 15.27 0.01
C PHE A 99 8.86 16.65 -0.63
N ASP A 100 10.03 17.09 -1.07
CA ASP A 100 10.23 18.39 -1.70
C ASP A 100 10.44 18.27 -3.22
N THR A 101 11.12 17.22 -3.68
CA THR A 101 11.44 17.02 -5.09
C THR A 101 10.82 15.73 -5.65
N GLU A 102 10.73 15.65 -6.96
CA GLU A 102 10.27 14.45 -7.67
C GLU A 102 11.23 13.28 -7.44
N GLU A 103 12.52 13.55 -7.46
CA GLU A 103 13.58 12.57 -7.24
C GLU A 103 13.49 11.95 -5.84
N GLU A 104 13.25 12.78 -4.83
CA GLU A 104 13.03 12.35 -3.45
C GLU A 104 11.78 11.44 -3.35
N ALA A 105 10.66 11.86 -3.94
CA ALA A 105 9.44 11.06 -3.94
C ALA A 105 9.65 9.67 -4.57
N VAL A 106 10.35 9.61 -5.72
CA VAL A 106 10.66 8.35 -6.41
C VAL A 106 11.62 7.50 -5.58
N ALA A 107 12.65 8.11 -4.97
CA ALA A 107 13.60 7.40 -4.12
C ALA A 107 12.90 6.78 -2.90
N MET A 108 12.04 7.53 -2.23
CA MET A 108 11.25 7.05 -1.08
C MET A 108 10.32 5.91 -1.49
N ALA A 109 9.58 6.06 -2.59
CA ALA A 109 8.65 5.04 -3.08
C ALA A 109 9.36 3.74 -3.46
N ASN A 110 10.57 3.84 -4.04
CA ASN A 110 11.40 2.69 -4.43
C ASN A 110 12.25 2.13 -3.27
N GLY A 111 12.24 2.79 -2.12
CA GLY A 111 13.07 2.47 -0.96
C GLY A 111 12.69 1.19 -0.22
N THR A 112 11.77 0.38 -0.72
CA THR A 112 11.33 -0.88 -0.13
C THR A 112 11.72 -2.08 -0.98
N LYS A 113 11.69 -3.28 -0.41
CA LYS A 113 11.87 -4.55 -1.13
C LYS A 113 10.62 -4.98 -1.91
N TYR A 114 9.48 -4.33 -1.66
CA TYR A 114 8.20 -4.59 -2.30
C TYR A 114 8.01 -3.76 -3.58
N GLY A 115 6.97 -4.07 -4.33
CA GLY A 115 6.64 -3.36 -5.56
C GLY A 115 5.40 -3.96 -6.24
N LEU A 116 4.27 -4.06 -5.52
CA LEU A 116 3.02 -4.56 -6.09
C LEU A 116 2.38 -3.47 -6.96
N ASN A 117 2.07 -2.36 -6.34
CA ASN A 117 1.40 -1.25 -7.01
C ASN A 117 1.85 0.11 -6.44
N ALA A 118 1.58 1.15 -7.21
CA ALA A 118 1.71 2.53 -6.80
C ALA A 118 0.52 3.35 -7.34
N MET A 119 0.24 4.47 -6.65
CA MET A 119 -0.74 5.46 -7.10
C MET A 119 -0.06 6.81 -7.20
N LEU A 120 -0.35 7.52 -8.26
CA LEU A 120 0.20 8.84 -8.54
C LEU A 120 -0.94 9.79 -8.95
N PHE A 121 -1.06 10.90 -8.24
CA PHE A 121 -2.00 11.97 -8.56
C PHE A 121 -1.23 13.20 -9.03
N ASN A 122 -1.44 13.61 -10.27
CA ASN A 122 -0.75 14.74 -10.88
C ASN A 122 -1.50 15.27 -12.10
N GLU A 123 -1.68 16.59 -12.22
CA GLU A 123 -2.31 17.22 -13.35
C GLU A 123 -1.37 17.33 -14.58
N ASN A 124 -0.05 17.34 -14.35
CA ASN A 124 0.92 17.39 -15.44
C ASN A 124 1.18 15.98 -15.99
N LEU A 125 0.60 15.68 -17.14
CA LEU A 125 0.69 14.37 -17.78
C LEU A 125 2.12 13.94 -18.11
N ARG A 126 2.99 14.87 -18.55
CA ARG A 126 4.40 14.55 -18.81
C ARG A 126 5.15 14.12 -17.55
N ARG A 127 4.88 14.81 -16.44
CA ARG A 127 5.43 14.42 -15.13
C ARG A 127 4.87 13.07 -14.70
N ALA A 128 3.57 12.86 -14.84
CA ALA A 128 2.94 11.61 -14.48
C ALA A 128 3.56 10.41 -15.21
N HIS A 129 3.76 10.51 -16.53
CA HIS A 129 4.44 9.47 -17.30
C HIS A 129 5.89 9.23 -16.85
N ARG A 130 6.65 10.30 -16.60
CA ARG A 130 8.04 10.20 -16.16
C ARG A 130 8.15 9.54 -14.79
N VAL A 131 7.33 9.97 -13.83
CA VAL A 131 7.32 9.39 -12.48
C VAL A 131 6.86 7.94 -12.53
N ALA A 132 5.76 7.63 -13.23
CA ALA A 132 5.27 6.26 -13.37
C ALA A 132 6.32 5.31 -13.95
N ALA A 133 7.12 5.76 -14.94
CA ALA A 133 8.18 4.96 -15.52
C ALA A 133 9.37 4.71 -14.54
N ASN A 134 9.57 5.58 -13.57
CA ASN A 134 10.63 5.46 -12.57
C ASN A 134 10.20 4.75 -11.29
N LEU A 135 8.90 4.50 -11.08
CA LEU A 135 8.41 3.73 -9.93
C LEU A 135 8.61 2.24 -10.16
N ARG A 136 9.24 1.57 -9.21
CA ARG A 136 9.46 0.12 -9.21
C ARG A 136 8.23 -0.61 -8.66
N ALA A 137 7.16 -0.63 -9.45
CA ALA A 137 5.92 -1.30 -9.13
C ALA A 137 5.37 -2.04 -10.36
N GLY A 138 4.67 -3.14 -10.14
CA GLY A 138 4.06 -3.92 -11.23
C GLY A 138 2.88 -3.21 -11.88
N THR A 139 2.16 -2.39 -11.12
CA THR A 139 1.06 -1.55 -11.62
C THR A 139 1.20 -0.14 -11.05
N VAL A 140 1.06 0.87 -11.89
CA VAL A 140 0.99 2.27 -11.46
C VAL A 140 -0.31 2.87 -11.96
N TRP A 141 -1.17 3.29 -11.03
CA TRP A 141 -2.39 4.03 -11.35
C TRP A 141 -2.10 5.53 -11.32
N VAL A 142 -2.52 6.23 -12.35
CA VAL A 142 -2.39 7.68 -12.46
C VAL A 142 -3.77 8.32 -12.39
N ASN A 143 -3.98 9.20 -11.41
CA ASN A 143 -5.23 9.90 -11.13
C ASN A 143 -6.47 8.98 -10.96
N CYS A 144 -6.23 7.74 -10.57
CA CYS A 144 -7.26 6.76 -10.25
C CYS A 144 -6.76 5.76 -9.23
N PHE A 145 -7.67 4.96 -8.69
CA PHE A 145 -7.34 3.83 -7.83
C PHE A 145 -8.14 2.60 -8.25
N PHE A 146 -7.47 1.47 -8.32
CA PHE A 146 -8.04 0.15 -8.53
C PHE A 146 -8.91 0.00 -9.81
N VAL A 147 -8.69 0.87 -10.81
CA VAL A 147 -9.27 0.65 -12.14
C VAL A 147 -8.57 -0.56 -12.75
N ARG A 148 -9.32 -1.64 -12.98
CA ARG A 148 -8.77 -2.91 -13.50
C ARG A 148 -9.38 -3.26 -14.85
N ASP A 149 -8.50 -3.74 -15.74
CA ASP A 149 -8.86 -4.51 -16.93
C ASP A 149 -8.24 -5.90 -16.78
N LEU A 150 -9.07 -6.95 -16.77
CA LEU A 150 -8.60 -8.33 -16.59
C LEU A 150 -7.67 -8.81 -17.73
N ARG A 151 -7.58 -8.07 -18.82
CA ARG A 151 -6.65 -8.33 -19.92
C ARG A 151 -5.26 -7.72 -19.69
N ALA A 152 -5.18 -6.73 -18.80
CA ALA A 152 -3.92 -6.11 -18.45
C ALA A 152 -3.12 -7.00 -17.50
N PRO A 153 -1.78 -7.04 -17.62
CA PRO A 153 -0.94 -7.80 -16.70
C PRO A 153 -1.02 -7.21 -15.30
N PHE A 154 -1.23 -8.07 -14.31
CA PHE A 154 -1.20 -7.69 -12.89
C PHE A 154 -0.21 -8.58 -12.13
N GLY A 155 0.58 -7.99 -11.25
CA GLY A 155 1.53 -8.69 -10.39
C GLY A 155 2.63 -7.75 -9.91
N GLY A 156 3.33 -8.18 -8.87
CA GLY A 156 4.38 -7.40 -8.23
C GLY A 156 5.78 -7.65 -8.79
N VAL A 157 6.73 -6.86 -8.29
CA VAL A 157 8.16 -7.06 -8.45
C VAL A 157 8.81 -7.20 -7.08
N GLY A 158 10.04 -7.71 -7.03
CA GLY A 158 10.76 -7.93 -5.78
C GLY A 158 10.02 -8.93 -4.87
N TRP A 159 9.82 -8.58 -3.62
CA TRP A 159 9.13 -9.44 -2.65
C TRP A 159 7.60 -9.46 -2.81
N SER A 160 7.04 -8.62 -3.65
CA SER A 160 5.60 -8.63 -3.93
C SER A 160 5.18 -9.69 -4.94
N GLY A 161 6.11 -10.41 -5.56
CA GLY A 161 5.78 -11.56 -6.39
C GLY A 161 6.65 -11.73 -7.63
N VAL A 162 6.40 -12.85 -8.30
CA VAL A 162 7.04 -13.26 -9.55
C VAL A 162 5.94 -13.58 -10.56
N GLY A 163 6.18 -13.23 -11.82
CA GLY A 163 5.22 -13.45 -12.90
C GLY A 163 4.11 -12.39 -12.95
N ARG A 164 3.15 -12.65 -13.82
CA ARG A 164 1.97 -11.79 -14.02
C ARG A 164 0.74 -12.66 -14.22
N GLU A 165 -0.40 -12.17 -13.74
CA GLU A 165 -1.73 -12.68 -14.06
C GLU A 165 -2.47 -11.71 -14.99
N GLY A 166 -3.59 -12.14 -15.56
CA GLY A 166 -4.42 -11.36 -16.48
C GLY A 166 -4.19 -11.72 -17.95
N GLY A 167 -5.25 -11.84 -18.72
CA GLY A 167 -5.22 -12.11 -20.15
C GLY A 167 -4.31 -13.28 -20.55
N ASN A 168 -3.43 -13.06 -21.52
CA ASN A 168 -2.49 -14.07 -21.99
C ASN A 168 -1.44 -14.49 -20.95
N PHE A 169 -1.10 -13.60 -20.00
CA PHE A 169 -0.13 -13.90 -18.95
C PHE A 169 -0.62 -15.02 -18.02
N SER A 170 -1.91 -15.03 -17.67
CA SER A 170 -2.49 -16.13 -16.89
C SER A 170 -2.40 -17.45 -17.66
N ARG A 171 -2.66 -17.42 -18.97
CA ARG A 171 -2.54 -18.61 -19.81
C ARG A 171 -1.12 -19.16 -19.78
N GLU A 172 -0.12 -18.32 -20.02
CA GLU A 172 1.28 -18.72 -20.02
C GLU A 172 1.75 -19.23 -18.64
N PHE A 173 1.24 -18.62 -17.56
CA PHE A 173 1.61 -19.00 -16.20
C PHE A 173 1.00 -20.35 -15.76
N PHE A 174 -0.24 -20.65 -16.16
CA PHE A 174 -0.98 -21.84 -15.71
C PHE A 174 -0.97 -23.00 -16.72
N THR A 175 -0.29 -22.87 -17.86
CA THR A 175 -0.22 -23.91 -18.89
C THR A 175 1.19 -24.13 -19.41
N GLU A 176 1.44 -25.34 -19.92
CA GLU A 176 2.68 -25.70 -20.57
C GLU A 176 2.53 -25.68 -22.10
N PRO A 177 3.34 -24.92 -22.86
CA PRO A 177 3.32 -24.96 -24.30
C PRO A 177 3.88 -26.30 -24.81
N LYS A 178 3.19 -26.91 -25.80
CA LYS A 178 3.65 -28.13 -26.45
C LYS A 178 3.66 -27.94 -27.97
N ALA A 179 4.82 -28.16 -28.58
CA ALA A 179 4.93 -28.22 -30.02
C ALA A 179 4.65 -29.62 -30.53
N VAL A 180 3.79 -29.74 -31.54
CA VAL A 180 3.55 -30.98 -32.27
C VAL A 180 3.89 -30.75 -33.73
N VAL A 181 4.93 -31.44 -34.22
CA VAL A 181 5.38 -31.34 -35.61
C VAL A 181 5.06 -32.68 -36.29
N MET A 182 4.30 -32.62 -37.37
CA MET A 182 3.96 -33.79 -38.18
C MET A 182 4.49 -33.56 -39.60
N HIS A 183 5.12 -34.57 -40.16
CA HIS A 183 5.43 -34.63 -41.57
C HIS A 183 4.43 -35.53 -42.27
N PRO A 184 3.73 -35.09 -43.38
CA PRO A 184 2.75 -35.92 -44.10
C PRO A 184 3.44 -37.05 -44.87
#